data_e9dc265f93974ae7c66f8087c4ad01e9
#
_entry.id   e9dc265f93974ae7c66f8087c4ad01e9
#
_cell.length_a   1.000
_cell.length_b   1.000
_cell.length_c   1.000
_cell.angle_alpha   90.00
_cell.angle_beta   90.00
_cell.angle_gamma   90.00
#
_symmetry.space_group_name_H-M   'P 1'
#
loop_
_entity.id
_entity.type
_entity.pdbx_description
1 polymer ?
#
loop_
_entity_poly.entity_id
_entity_poly.type
_entity_poly.pdbx_seq_one_letter_code
_entity_poly.pdbx_strand_id
1 'polypeptide(L)'
;MSQDSVMIDLFNRWEQVWNDGKFDLAPSCIADFYIRHDPKGDRTVSRDAYAAEVVKIHEDRPGIRVVVYDHSFLGDRAWFRFAFKWTDAKTGKAQTQAGIQVYRIADGKLAETWISYLPSGTVWTDAAAQPHWTSPPPIK
;
A
#
# COMPACT_ATOMS: atom_id res chain seq x y z
N MET A 1 -14.18 -19.75 1.04
CA MET A 1 -13.25 -18.94 1.82
C MET A 1 -13.97 -17.73 2.39
N SER A 2 -13.64 -17.33 3.59
CA SER A 2 -14.18 -16.10 4.15
C SER A 2 -13.60 -14.88 3.42
N GLN A 3 -14.31 -13.76 3.48
CA GLN A 3 -13.83 -12.50 2.92
C GLN A 3 -12.51 -12.08 3.55
N ASP A 4 -12.34 -12.31 4.86
CA ASP A 4 -11.07 -11.99 5.54
C ASP A 4 -9.91 -12.82 4.99
N SER A 5 -10.13 -14.09 4.68
CA SER A 5 -9.08 -14.94 4.07
C SER A 5 -8.65 -14.41 2.71
N VAL A 6 -9.60 -13.92 1.91
CA VAL A 6 -9.31 -13.30 0.61
C VAL A 6 -8.47 -12.03 0.79
N MET A 7 -8.86 -11.19 1.76
CA MET A 7 -8.15 -9.95 2.07
C MET A 7 -6.72 -10.23 2.57
N ILE A 8 -6.57 -11.18 3.49
CA ILE A 8 -5.27 -11.53 4.05
C ILE A 8 -4.33 -12.02 2.92
N ASP A 9 -4.81 -12.90 2.07
CA ASP A 9 -4.01 -13.41 0.95
C ASP A 9 -3.59 -12.31 0.00
N LEU A 10 -4.52 -11.44 -0.39
CA LEU A 10 -4.25 -10.32 -1.29
C LEU A 10 -3.20 -9.37 -0.71
N PHE A 11 -3.38 -8.93 0.52
CA PHE A 11 -2.49 -7.94 1.12
C PHE A 11 -1.16 -8.53 1.55
N ASN A 12 -1.08 -9.83 1.81
CA ASN A 12 0.21 -10.50 1.99
C ASN A 12 1.03 -10.46 0.69
N ARG A 13 0.40 -10.69 -0.46
CA ARG A 13 1.09 -10.58 -1.76
C ARG A 13 1.45 -9.14 -2.08
N TRP A 14 0.55 -8.19 -1.82
CA TRP A 14 0.78 -6.78 -2.10
C TRP A 14 1.91 -6.23 -1.24
N GLU A 15 2.01 -6.65 0.01
CA GLU A 15 3.15 -6.31 0.88
C GLU A 15 4.47 -6.80 0.29
N GLN A 16 4.51 -8.00 -0.25
CA GLN A 16 5.73 -8.54 -0.87
C GLN A 16 6.13 -7.73 -2.11
N VAL A 17 5.16 -7.26 -2.88
CA VAL A 17 5.45 -6.37 -4.02
C VAL A 17 6.15 -5.11 -3.53
N TRP A 18 5.59 -4.47 -2.51
CA TRP A 18 6.11 -3.20 -2.01
C TRP A 18 7.39 -3.34 -1.19
N ASN A 19 7.44 -4.30 -0.28
CA ASN A 19 8.52 -4.38 0.70
C ASN A 19 9.64 -5.33 0.33
N ASP A 20 9.34 -6.34 -0.49
CA ASP A 20 10.34 -7.33 -0.91
C ASP A 20 10.72 -7.20 -2.38
N GLY A 21 10.13 -6.26 -3.11
CA GLY A 21 10.42 -6.04 -4.52
C GLY A 21 9.97 -7.18 -5.43
N LYS A 22 9.01 -7.99 -5.01
CA LYS A 22 8.50 -9.11 -5.81
C LYS A 22 7.47 -8.62 -6.82
N PHE A 23 7.94 -7.86 -7.80
CA PHE A 23 7.07 -7.18 -8.78
C PHE A 23 6.30 -8.15 -9.67
N ASP A 24 6.78 -9.37 -9.83
CA ASP A 24 6.09 -10.42 -10.59
C ASP A 24 4.74 -10.80 -9.95
N LEU A 25 4.54 -10.52 -8.68
CA LEU A 25 3.26 -10.75 -8.00
C LEU A 25 2.23 -9.66 -8.28
N ALA A 26 2.65 -8.48 -8.75
CA ALA A 26 1.76 -7.33 -8.90
C ALA A 26 0.53 -7.62 -9.79
N PRO A 27 0.67 -8.27 -10.97
CA PRO A 27 -0.50 -8.55 -11.80
C PRO A 27 -1.57 -9.40 -11.09
N SER A 28 -1.18 -10.27 -10.17
CA SER A 28 -2.14 -11.09 -9.42
C SER A 28 -2.92 -10.30 -8.38
N CYS A 29 -2.47 -9.09 -8.05
CA CYS A 29 -3.08 -8.25 -7.03
C CYS A 29 -4.01 -7.18 -7.60
N ILE A 30 -3.88 -6.84 -8.89
CA ILE A 30 -4.53 -5.67 -9.50
C ILE A 30 -5.61 -6.12 -10.48
N ALA A 31 -6.80 -5.53 -10.41
CA ALA A 31 -7.86 -5.74 -11.39
C ALA A 31 -7.40 -5.25 -12.77
N ASP A 32 -8.08 -5.69 -13.84
CA ASP A 32 -7.76 -5.31 -15.22
C ASP A 32 -7.66 -3.79 -15.38
N PHE A 33 -8.56 -3.06 -14.71
CA PHE A 33 -8.55 -1.61 -14.62
C PHE A 33 -8.65 -1.23 -13.15
N TYR A 34 -7.80 -0.29 -12.73
CA TYR A 34 -7.68 0.12 -11.35
C TYR A 34 -8.03 1.60 -11.23
N ILE A 35 -9.06 1.90 -10.45
CA ILE A 35 -9.52 3.28 -10.23
C ILE A 35 -8.72 3.86 -9.05
N ARG A 36 -8.05 4.98 -9.28
CA ARG A 36 -7.20 5.62 -8.29
C ARG A 36 -7.66 7.04 -8.01
N HIS A 37 -7.77 7.36 -6.71
CA HIS A 37 -8.00 8.70 -6.20
C HIS A 37 -6.77 9.04 -5.36
N ASP A 38 -5.80 9.71 -5.96
CA ASP A 38 -4.50 9.99 -5.35
C ASP A 38 -4.03 11.41 -5.71
N PRO A 39 -2.82 11.85 -5.30
CA PRO A 39 -2.38 13.21 -5.60
C PRO A 39 -2.33 13.56 -7.10
N LYS A 40 -2.30 12.58 -7.99
CA LYS A 40 -2.40 12.82 -9.45
C LYS A 40 -3.83 13.10 -9.91
N GLY A 41 -4.80 12.95 -9.00
CA GLY A 41 -6.23 13.14 -9.28
C GLY A 41 -6.96 11.81 -9.45
N ASP A 42 -8.21 11.90 -9.90
CA ASP A 42 -9.03 10.72 -10.18
C ASP A 42 -8.67 10.18 -11.55
N ARG A 43 -8.35 8.89 -11.61
CA ARG A 43 -7.90 8.27 -12.85
C ARG A 43 -8.16 6.77 -12.84
N THR A 44 -8.30 6.19 -14.01
CA THR A 44 -8.36 4.74 -14.19
C THR A 44 -7.12 4.32 -14.96
N VAL A 45 -6.39 3.34 -14.41
CA VAL A 45 -5.17 2.84 -15.05
C VAL A 45 -5.31 1.34 -15.30
N SER A 46 -4.67 0.87 -16.36
CA SER A 46 -4.62 -0.57 -16.60
C SER A 46 -3.72 -1.26 -15.57
N ARG A 47 -3.93 -2.55 -15.39
CA ARG A 47 -3.09 -3.37 -14.51
C ARG A 47 -1.60 -3.19 -14.82
N ASP A 48 -1.24 -3.32 -16.10
CA ASP A 48 0.17 -3.24 -16.49
C ASP A 48 0.75 -1.86 -16.28
N ALA A 49 -0.04 -0.81 -16.54
CA ALA A 49 0.40 0.55 -16.31
C ALA A 49 0.65 0.82 -14.83
N TYR A 50 -0.23 0.33 -13.96
CA TYR A 50 -0.03 0.54 -12.52
C TYR A 50 1.13 -0.29 -11.97
N ALA A 51 1.28 -1.52 -12.43
CA ALA A 51 2.44 -2.33 -12.05
C ALA A 51 3.75 -1.63 -12.43
N ALA A 52 3.79 -0.99 -13.60
CA ALA A 52 4.95 -0.20 -14.03
C ALA A 52 5.17 1.03 -13.15
N GLU A 53 4.09 1.69 -12.68
CA GLU A 53 4.21 2.82 -11.75
C GLU A 53 4.86 2.40 -10.43
N VAL A 54 4.51 1.23 -9.91
CA VAL A 54 5.09 0.72 -8.66
C VAL A 54 6.59 0.49 -8.83
N VAL A 55 7.01 -0.11 -9.93
CA VAL A 55 8.44 -0.30 -10.23
C VAL A 55 9.15 1.07 -10.30
N LYS A 56 8.56 2.05 -10.98
CA LYS A 56 9.13 3.38 -11.12
C LYS A 56 9.30 4.08 -9.77
N ILE A 57 8.33 3.93 -8.87
CA ILE A 57 8.42 4.49 -7.52
C ILE A 57 9.61 3.88 -6.77
N HIS A 58 9.84 2.58 -6.92
CA HIS A 58 10.98 1.92 -6.29
C HIS A 58 12.31 2.40 -6.87
N GLU A 59 12.36 2.71 -8.16
CA GLU A 59 13.55 3.27 -8.79
C GLU A 59 13.83 4.70 -8.30
N ASP A 60 12.78 5.52 -8.17
CA ASP A 60 12.90 6.92 -7.79
C ASP A 60 13.16 7.12 -6.29
N ARG A 61 12.77 6.16 -5.46
CA ARG A 61 12.87 6.23 -4.01
C ARG A 61 13.55 4.99 -3.46
N PRO A 62 14.89 4.97 -3.45
CA PRO A 62 15.66 3.79 -3.01
C PRO A 62 15.24 3.30 -1.63
N GLY A 63 15.08 1.99 -1.50
CA GLY A 63 14.73 1.37 -0.22
C GLY A 63 13.30 1.62 0.22
N ILE A 64 12.43 2.10 -0.67
CA ILE A 64 11.04 2.39 -0.27
C ILE A 64 10.37 1.14 0.25
N ARG A 65 9.65 1.32 1.36
CA ARG A 65 8.81 0.29 1.95
C ARG A 65 7.58 0.95 2.58
N VAL A 66 6.57 0.15 2.81
CA VAL A 66 5.34 0.61 3.44
C VAL A 66 5.20 -0.09 4.77
N VAL A 67 5.12 0.70 5.83
CA VAL A 67 4.94 0.21 7.20
C VAL A 67 3.51 0.48 7.61
N VAL A 68 2.80 -0.53 8.09
CA VAL A 68 1.40 -0.41 8.51
C VAL A 68 1.33 -0.36 10.03
N TYR A 69 0.54 0.59 10.54
CA TYR A 69 0.34 0.79 11.98
C TYR A 69 -1.02 0.28 12.44
N ASP A 70 -2.00 0.22 11.54
CA ASP A 70 -3.36 -0.17 11.87
C ASP A 70 -4.10 -0.50 10.58
N HIS A 71 -5.05 -1.42 10.64
CA HIS A 71 -5.87 -1.78 9.49
C HIS A 71 -7.19 -2.40 9.91
N SER A 72 -8.13 -2.47 8.98
CA SER A 72 -9.38 -3.19 9.19
C SER A 72 -9.95 -3.64 7.85
N PHE A 73 -10.67 -4.74 7.86
CA PHE A 73 -11.40 -5.27 6.72
C PHE A 73 -12.89 -5.29 7.05
N LEU A 74 -13.72 -4.83 6.11
CA LEU A 74 -15.16 -4.87 6.26
C LEU A 74 -15.81 -5.05 4.88
N GLY A 75 -16.41 -6.20 4.64
CA GLY A 75 -17.01 -6.50 3.35
C GLY A 75 -15.95 -6.49 2.25
N ASP A 76 -16.17 -5.67 1.22
CA ASP A 76 -15.23 -5.52 0.12
C ASP A 76 -14.24 -4.37 0.32
N ARG A 77 -14.16 -3.83 1.54
CA ARG A 77 -13.29 -2.69 1.86
C ARG A 77 -12.16 -3.10 2.79
N ALA A 78 -11.01 -2.45 2.57
CA ALA A 78 -9.87 -2.54 3.48
C ALA A 78 -9.34 -1.12 3.71
N TRP A 79 -8.94 -0.80 4.95
CA TRP A 79 -8.27 0.47 5.20
C TRP A 79 -7.01 0.25 6.01
N PHE A 80 -6.04 1.15 5.80
CA PHE A 80 -4.73 1.08 6.45
C PHE A 80 -4.28 2.46 6.88
N ARG A 81 -3.73 2.56 8.10
CA ARG A 81 -2.87 3.67 8.48
C ARG A 81 -1.44 3.22 8.24
N PHE A 82 -0.70 3.95 7.44
CA PHE A 82 0.62 3.51 6.99
C PHE A 82 1.60 4.68 6.94
N ALA A 83 2.87 4.38 6.73
CA ALA A 83 3.88 5.35 6.35
C ALA A 83 4.78 4.76 5.27
N PHE A 84 5.07 5.56 4.26
CA PHE A 84 6.17 5.27 3.35
C PHE A 84 7.48 5.65 4.04
N LYS A 85 8.50 4.82 3.86
CA LYS A 85 9.87 5.09 4.32
C LYS A 85 10.82 4.78 3.19
N TRP A 86 11.74 5.72 2.90
CA TRP A 86 12.72 5.54 1.84
C TRP A 86 13.95 6.39 2.14
N THR A 87 14.97 6.29 1.29
CA THR A 87 16.16 7.11 1.35
C THR A 87 16.15 8.07 0.17
N ASP A 88 16.34 9.36 0.42
CA ASP A 88 16.42 10.35 -0.65
C ASP A 88 17.65 10.05 -1.51
N ALA A 89 17.44 9.94 -2.84
CA ALA A 89 18.51 9.53 -3.76
C ALA A 89 19.62 10.57 -3.87
N LYS A 90 19.32 11.85 -3.62
CA LYS A 90 20.29 12.95 -3.76
C LYS A 90 21.04 13.23 -2.47
N THR A 91 20.33 13.20 -1.34
CA THR A 91 20.91 13.62 -0.05
C THR A 91 21.34 12.45 0.82
N GLY A 92 20.86 11.24 0.55
CA GLY A 92 21.06 10.07 1.40
C GLY A 92 20.31 10.10 2.72
N LYS A 93 19.42 11.07 2.91
CA LYS A 93 18.67 11.21 4.17
C LYS A 93 17.45 10.31 4.17
N ALA A 94 17.13 9.77 5.36
CA ALA A 94 15.92 8.99 5.56
C ALA A 94 14.70 9.90 5.42
N GLN A 95 13.71 9.42 4.66
CA GLN A 95 12.45 10.13 4.41
C GLN A 95 11.29 9.30 4.91
N THR A 96 10.21 9.97 5.29
CA THR A 96 8.99 9.31 5.72
C THR A 96 7.77 10.17 5.39
N GLN A 97 6.64 9.52 5.14
CA GLN A 97 5.37 10.22 4.94
C GLN A 97 4.23 9.29 5.32
N ALA A 98 3.46 9.70 6.32
CA ALA A 98 2.29 8.96 6.79
C ALA A 98 1.09 9.19 5.87
N GLY A 99 0.15 8.25 5.90
CA GLY A 99 -1.08 8.38 5.14
C GLY A 99 -2.14 7.41 5.60
N ILE A 100 -3.33 7.58 5.04
CA ILE A 100 -4.47 6.67 5.21
C ILE A 100 -4.93 6.26 3.83
N GLN A 101 -5.22 4.98 3.66
CA GLN A 101 -5.65 4.44 2.38
C GLN A 101 -6.85 3.52 2.59
N VAL A 102 -7.85 3.67 1.71
CA VAL A 102 -8.99 2.77 1.65
C VAL A 102 -8.97 2.08 0.30
N TYR A 103 -9.17 0.78 0.31
CA TYR A 103 -9.26 -0.03 -0.90
C TYR A 103 -10.67 -0.60 -1.06
N ARG A 104 -11.13 -0.70 -2.30
CA ARG A 104 -12.25 -1.56 -2.67
C ARG A 104 -11.69 -2.75 -3.43
N ILE A 105 -12.13 -3.94 -3.03
CA ILE A 105 -11.65 -5.21 -3.58
C ILE A 105 -12.77 -5.84 -4.40
N ALA A 106 -12.45 -6.34 -5.58
CA ALA A 106 -13.38 -7.08 -6.42
C ALA A 106 -12.67 -8.31 -6.96
N ASP A 107 -13.28 -9.48 -6.84
CA ASP A 107 -12.71 -10.76 -7.29
C ASP A 107 -11.32 -11.01 -6.72
N GLY A 108 -11.10 -10.64 -5.46
CA GLY A 108 -9.82 -10.82 -4.78
C GLY A 108 -8.70 -9.92 -5.27
N LYS A 109 -9.02 -8.80 -5.94
CA LYS A 109 -8.04 -7.89 -6.52
C LYS A 109 -8.35 -6.45 -6.17
N LEU A 110 -7.32 -5.61 -6.21
CA LEU A 110 -7.45 -4.17 -6.01
C LEU A 110 -8.22 -3.57 -7.18
N ALA A 111 -9.41 -3.03 -6.91
CA ALA A 111 -10.27 -2.45 -7.94
C ALA A 111 -10.34 -0.92 -7.84
N GLU A 112 -10.26 -0.37 -6.63
CA GLU A 112 -10.33 1.07 -6.43
C GLU A 112 -9.61 1.45 -5.14
N THR A 113 -8.96 2.62 -5.13
CA THR A 113 -8.20 3.11 -3.97
C THR A 113 -8.44 4.60 -3.77
N TRP A 114 -8.61 4.99 -2.52
CA TRP A 114 -8.59 6.38 -2.05
C TRP A 114 -7.40 6.51 -1.10
N ILE A 115 -6.48 7.42 -1.38
CA ILE A 115 -5.31 7.63 -0.54
C ILE A 115 -5.17 9.10 -0.19
N SER A 116 -4.91 9.36 1.10
CA SER A 116 -4.63 10.70 1.61
C SER A 116 -3.32 10.68 2.37
N TYR A 117 -2.47 11.66 2.09
CA TYR A 117 -1.18 11.80 2.75
C TYR A 117 -1.21 12.90 3.80
N LEU A 118 -0.52 12.67 4.91
CA LEU A 118 -0.14 13.72 5.83
C LEU A 118 1.08 14.47 5.25
N PRO A 119 1.48 15.61 5.85
CA PRO A 119 2.65 16.33 5.35
C PRO A 119 3.91 15.47 5.29
N SER A 120 4.83 15.83 4.41
CA SER A 120 6.13 15.16 4.30
C SER A 120 6.85 15.21 5.65
N GLY A 121 7.52 14.11 6.00
CA GLY A 121 8.24 14.00 7.26
C GLY A 121 7.42 13.45 8.42
N THR A 122 6.16 13.07 8.18
CA THR A 122 5.28 12.59 9.25
C THR A 122 5.37 11.08 9.42
N VAL A 123 5.10 10.66 10.67
CA VAL A 123 4.88 9.26 11.06
C VAL A 123 3.71 9.22 12.02
N TRP A 124 3.19 8.02 12.29
CA TRP A 124 2.18 7.83 13.33
C TRP A 124 2.89 7.64 14.67
N THR A 125 2.51 8.46 15.66
CA THR A 125 3.16 8.44 16.99
C THR A 125 2.30 7.77 18.05
N ASP A 126 1.04 7.45 17.73
CA ASP A 126 0.08 6.84 18.67
C ASP A 126 0.07 5.32 18.61
N ALA A 127 0.82 4.71 17.71
CA ALA A 127 0.81 3.27 17.50
C ALA A 127 2.20 2.77 17.15
N ALA A 128 2.47 1.49 17.46
CA ALA A 128 3.64 0.79 16.98
C ALA A 128 3.33 0.13 15.63
N ALA A 129 4.36 -0.03 14.79
CA ALA A 129 4.19 -0.69 13.50
C ALA A 129 3.83 -2.16 13.68
N GLN A 130 2.91 -2.65 12.85
CA GLN A 130 2.60 -4.07 12.78
C GLN A 130 3.77 -4.83 12.16
N PRO A 131 4.03 -6.10 12.58
CA PRO A 131 5.07 -6.91 11.93
C PRO A 131 4.84 -7.10 10.43
N HIS A 132 3.59 -7.31 10.03
CA HIS A 132 3.14 -7.42 8.65
C HIS A 132 1.85 -6.66 8.47
N TRP A 133 1.49 -6.35 7.22
CA TRP A 133 0.29 -5.55 6.94
C TRP A 133 -1.00 -6.19 7.43
N THR A 134 -1.06 -7.52 7.47
CA THR A 134 -2.24 -8.26 7.90
C THR A 134 -2.17 -8.77 9.33
N SER A 135 -1.09 -8.46 10.04
CA SER A 135 -0.95 -8.84 11.45
C SER A 135 -1.94 -8.05 12.31
N PRO A 136 -2.46 -8.62 13.41
CA PRO A 136 -3.26 -7.82 14.33
C PRO A 136 -2.48 -6.60 14.82
N PRO A 137 -3.15 -5.43 14.98
CA PRO A 137 -2.48 -4.25 15.51
C PRO A 137 -1.91 -4.53 16.90
N PRO A 138 -0.70 -4.01 17.21
CA PRO A 138 -0.11 -4.21 18.53
C PRO A 138 -1.00 -3.60 19.63
N ILE A 139 -1.11 -4.31 20.76
CA ILE A 139 -1.82 -3.83 21.93
C ILE A 139 -0.92 -2.83 22.66
N LYS A 140 -1.49 -1.69 22.98
CA LYS A 140 -0.77 -0.66 23.75
C LYS A 140 -0.90 -0.87 25.23
#